data_d470c34f92e9e38e148b9684c3ce88b7
#
_entry.id   d470c34f92e9e38e148b9684c3ce88b7
#
_cell.length_a   1.000
_cell.length_b   1.000
_cell.length_c   1.000
_cell.angle_alpha   90.00
_cell.angle_beta   90.00
_cell.angle_gamma   90.00
#
_symmetry.space_group_name_H-M   'P 1'
#
loop_
_entity.id
_entity.type
_entity.pdbx_description
1 polymer ?
#
loop_
_entity_poly.entity_id
_entity_poly.type
_entity_poly.pdbx_seq_one_letter_code
_entity_poly.pdbx_strand_id
1 'polypeptide(L)'
;MHYEIPRVLICLTLITFVYVGSSTNNYYTVLQNFQFSHGKNLSHPSLVRVLCLILTSPKYILTRAKAVHETWAPQCDRYFFITESLGNDVKSKESNFIEQLPIAPIKNITTGYDHLTQKSTLAFLFAYENYFNDFNWFVKADDDTYVIVEHLKKFLSEQNSSEPVTFGYNFKVHVPKGYHSGGASYVLSRESLRRFYEAQQDPTSNCRKDGGSEDIEIANCLRTKGVYPGKSLDKQNRELFHPLPFVDHFRGFFPDWLATYAENPPQSVN
;
A
#
# COMPACT_ATOMS: atom_id res chain seq x y z
N MET A 1 41.41 3.46 31.12
CA MET A 1 39.92 3.37 31.08
C MET A 1 39.41 4.52 30.26
N HIS A 2 39.18 4.32 28.96
CA HIS A 2 38.56 5.31 28.10
C HIS A 2 37.05 5.09 28.12
N TYR A 3 36.31 6.05 28.67
CA TYR A 3 34.86 6.05 28.59
C TYR A 3 34.46 6.64 27.22
N GLU A 4 33.93 5.79 26.35
CA GLU A 4 33.23 6.25 25.16
C GLU A 4 31.89 6.89 25.56
N ILE A 5 31.74 8.18 25.32
CA ILE A 5 30.49 8.91 25.51
C ILE A 5 29.55 8.52 24.36
N PRO A 6 28.34 8.02 24.63
CA PRO A 6 27.43 7.59 23.57
C PRO A 6 27.08 8.76 22.64
N ARG A 7 27.07 8.52 21.34
CA ARG A 7 26.74 9.52 20.29
C ARG A 7 25.40 10.25 20.49
N VAL A 8 24.50 9.70 21.28
CA VAL A 8 23.21 10.30 21.63
C VAL A 8 23.36 11.55 22.51
N LEU A 9 24.41 11.62 23.36
CA LEU A 9 24.64 12.76 24.24
C LEU A 9 25.15 14.00 23.46
N ILE A 10 25.85 13.79 22.34
CA ILE A 10 26.38 14.88 21.51
C ILE A 10 25.26 15.61 20.78
N CYS A 11 24.19 14.91 20.35
CA CYS A 11 23.03 15.54 19.73
C CYS A 11 22.23 16.43 20.71
N LEU A 12 22.10 16.00 21.97
CA LEU A 12 21.37 16.77 23.00
C LEU A 12 22.15 18.03 23.44
N THR A 13 23.47 17.97 23.48
CA THR A 13 24.29 19.17 23.81
C THR A 13 24.31 20.21 22.70
N LEU A 14 24.20 19.81 21.43
CA LEU A 14 24.08 20.77 20.31
C LEU A 14 22.73 21.50 20.31
N ILE A 15 21.64 20.82 20.68
CA ILE A 15 20.32 21.45 20.78
C ILE A 15 20.24 22.41 21.96
N THR A 16 20.89 22.14 23.09
CA THR A 16 20.92 23.03 24.24
C THR A 16 21.81 24.27 23.99
N PHE A 17 22.88 24.14 23.23
CA PHE A 17 23.72 25.32 22.87
C PHE A 17 23.04 26.31 21.93
N VAL A 18 22.15 25.82 21.05
CA VAL A 18 21.33 26.67 20.17
C VAL A 18 20.25 27.41 20.96
N TYR A 19 19.80 26.87 22.10
CA TYR A 19 18.73 27.47 22.92
C TYR A 19 19.23 28.51 23.91
N VAL A 20 20.49 28.48 24.35
CA VAL A 20 21.07 29.43 25.32
C VAL A 20 21.67 30.66 24.65
N GLY A 21 21.89 30.65 23.33
CA GLY A 21 22.47 31.77 22.57
C GLY A 21 21.47 32.78 22.02
N SER A 22 20.16 32.62 22.25
CA SER A 22 19.13 33.47 21.62
C SER A 22 18.40 34.41 22.57
N SER A 23 19.11 35.29 23.21
CA SER A 23 18.50 36.55 23.59
C SER A 23 19.17 37.67 22.78
N THR A 24 18.57 38.02 21.72
CA THR A 24 18.51 39.31 21.00
C THR A 24 18.62 39.12 19.48
N ASN A 25 17.68 39.69 18.76
CA ASN A 25 17.64 40.17 17.36
C ASN A 25 18.34 39.37 16.21
N ASN A 26 19.20 38.39 16.48
CA ASN A 26 19.89 37.60 15.43
C ASN A 26 19.10 36.40 14.91
N TYR A 27 18.03 36.01 15.60
CA TYR A 27 17.21 34.84 15.17
C TYR A 27 16.48 35.11 13.86
N TYR A 28 15.98 36.32 13.67
CA TYR A 28 15.30 36.72 12.43
C TYR A 28 16.27 36.84 11.24
N THR A 29 17.51 37.22 11.46
CA THR A 29 18.51 37.35 10.40
C THR A 29 19.02 36.00 9.92
N VAL A 30 19.12 35.00 10.81
CA VAL A 30 19.50 33.63 10.44
C VAL A 30 18.39 32.94 9.65
N LEU A 31 17.11 33.15 10.01
CA LEU A 31 15.97 32.59 9.25
C LEU A 31 15.77 33.30 7.91
N GLN A 32 16.12 34.59 7.78
CA GLN A 32 16.05 35.29 6.49
C GLN A 32 17.17 34.91 5.51
N ASN A 33 18.30 34.38 5.99
CA ASN A 33 19.39 33.89 5.15
C ASN A 33 19.19 32.41 4.67
N PHE A 34 18.20 31.72 5.20
CA PHE A 34 17.66 30.51 4.57
C PHE A 34 16.67 30.87 3.45
N GLN A 35 17.09 31.75 2.55
CA GLN A 35 16.45 31.83 1.25
C GLN A 35 16.81 30.55 0.48
N PHE A 36 15.85 29.62 0.39
CA PHE A 36 15.89 28.58 -0.64
C PHE A 36 16.18 29.28 -1.97
N SER A 37 17.33 28.98 -2.55
CA SER A 37 17.64 29.39 -3.90
C SER A 37 16.46 28.96 -4.79
N HIS A 38 15.72 29.95 -5.29
CA HIS A 38 14.69 29.75 -6.29
C HIS A 38 15.37 29.27 -7.59
N GLY A 39 15.59 27.99 -7.64
CA GLY A 39 16.06 27.28 -8.81
C GLY A 39 15.05 26.27 -9.25
N LYS A 40 14.29 26.62 -10.28
CA LYS A 40 13.35 25.80 -11.04
C LYS A 40 12.01 25.53 -10.34
N ASN A 41 10.93 25.82 -11.04
CA ASN A 41 9.55 25.47 -10.73
C ASN A 41 9.45 24.02 -10.20
N LEU A 42 9.63 23.84 -8.90
CA LEU A 42 9.13 22.70 -8.19
C LEU A 42 7.63 22.93 -8.13
N SER A 43 6.91 22.32 -9.08
CA SER A 43 5.51 22.00 -8.86
C SER A 43 5.44 21.49 -7.42
N HIS A 44 4.58 22.08 -6.58
CA HIS A 44 4.29 21.55 -5.25
C HIS A 44 4.18 20.03 -5.39
N PRO A 45 4.94 19.22 -4.62
CA PRO A 45 4.75 17.78 -4.66
C PRO A 45 3.27 17.58 -4.40
N SER A 46 2.55 17.07 -5.39
CA SER A 46 1.13 16.79 -5.26
C SER A 46 1.00 15.89 -4.04
N LEU A 47 0.25 16.34 -3.05
CA LEU A 47 0.09 15.62 -1.78
C LEU A 47 -0.36 14.19 -2.12
N VAL A 48 0.53 13.22 -1.90
CA VAL A 48 0.24 11.81 -2.18
C VAL A 48 -0.84 11.35 -1.22
N ARG A 49 -2.04 11.12 -1.74
CA ARG A 49 -3.17 10.63 -0.96
C ARG A 49 -3.45 9.16 -1.31
N VAL A 50 -3.42 8.33 -0.29
CA VAL A 50 -3.52 6.87 -0.41
C VAL A 50 -4.78 6.39 0.29
N LEU A 51 -5.64 5.65 -0.44
CA LEU A 51 -6.75 4.88 0.12
C LEU A 51 -6.34 3.41 0.21
N CYS A 52 -6.41 2.83 1.41
CA CYS A 52 -6.10 1.42 1.65
C CYS A 52 -7.39 0.59 1.76
N LEU A 53 -7.49 -0.46 0.96
CA LEU A 53 -8.58 -1.43 0.93
C LEU A 53 -8.03 -2.76 1.46
N ILE A 54 -8.41 -3.12 2.68
CA ILE A 54 -7.82 -4.23 3.42
C ILE A 54 -8.81 -5.38 3.47
N LEU A 55 -8.51 -6.45 2.75
CA LEU A 55 -9.34 -7.63 2.69
C LEU A 55 -9.21 -8.43 3.99
N THR A 56 -10.31 -8.76 4.60
CA THR A 56 -10.39 -9.59 5.81
C THR A 56 -11.64 -10.47 5.78
N SER A 57 -11.84 -11.25 6.81
CA SER A 57 -13.04 -12.06 6.99
C SER A 57 -13.55 -11.96 8.43
N PRO A 58 -14.83 -12.28 8.72
CA PRO A 58 -15.39 -12.24 10.06
C PRO A 58 -14.55 -13.00 11.09
N LYS A 59 -13.94 -14.11 10.68
CA LYS A 59 -13.07 -14.95 11.52
C LYS A 59 -11.85 -14.17 12.06
N TYR A 60 -11.32 -13.21 11.28
CA TYR A 60 -10.08 -12.51 11.58
C TYR A 60 -10.27 -11.06 12.06
N ILE A 61 -11.50 -10.60 12.19
CA ILE A 61 -11.82 -9.22 12.63
C ILE A 61 -11.17 -8.89 13.97
N LEU A 62 -11.27 -9.79 14.96
CA LEU A 62 -10.75 -9.55 16.32
C LEU A 62 -9.26 -9.89 16.50
N THR A 63 -8.59 -10.32 15.44
CA THR A 63 -7.17 -10.70 15.48
C THR A 63 -6.38 -9.93 14.43
N ARG A 64 -6.36 -10.39 13.18
CA ARG A 64 -5.57 -9.78 12.11
C ARG A 64 -6.03 -8.35 11.78
N ALA A 65 -7.33 -8.14 11.54
CA ALA A 65 -7.86 -6.81 11.23
C ALA A 65 -7.62 -5.84 12.41
N LYS A 66 -7.77 -6.32 13.65
CA LYS A 66 -7.41 -5.55 14.86
C LYS A 66 -5.94 -5.14 14.85
N ALA A 67 -5.02 -6.07 14.61
CA ALA A 67 -3.59 -5.76 14.54
C ALA A 67 -3.26 -4.74 13.45
N VAL A 68 -3.88 -4.86 12.27
CA VAL A 68 -3.72 -3.91 11.16
C VAL A 68 -4.26 -2.52 11.55
N HIS A 69 -5.43 -2.45 12.19
CA HIS A 69 -6.04 -1.21 12.68
C HIS A 69 -5.18 -0.52 13.74
N GLU A 70 -4.58 -1.29 14.65
CA GLU A 70 -3.77 -0.75 15.74
C GLU A 70 -2.34 -0.38 15.30
N THR A 71 -1.91 -0.75 14.10
CA THR A 71 -0.53 -0.55 13.63
C THR A 71 -0.45 0.36 12.40
N TRP A 72 -0.54 -0.16 11.21
CA TRP A 72 -0.18 0.57 9.99
C TRP A 72 -1.34 1.22 9.24
N ALA A 73 -2.57 0.66 9.32
CA ALA A 73 -3.68 1.18 8.53
C ALA A 73 -4.02 2.66 8.83
N PRO A 74 -3.94 3.16 10.10
CA PRO A 74 -4.19 4.57 10.40
C PRO A 74 -3.19 5.56 9.77
N GLN A 75 -2.07 5.08 9.23
CA GLN A 75 -1.09 5.91 8.52
C GLN A 75 -1.51 6.18 7.05
N CYS A 76 -2.45 5.38 6.49
CA CYS A 76 -3.11 5.70 5.23
C CYS A 76 -3.95 6.97 5.38
N ASP A 77 -4.15 7.76 4.32
CA ASP A 77 -5.02 8.95 4.40
C ASP A 77 -6.48 8.56 4.63
N ARG A 78 -6.84 7.37 4.18
CA ARG A 78 -8.06 6.66 4.54
C ARG A 78 -7.87 5.16 4.35
N TYR A 79 -8.61 4.34 5.10
CA TYR A 79 -8.62 2.89 4.89
C TYR A 79 -9.99 2.31 5.21
N PHE A 80 -10.26 1.15 4.63
CA PHE A 80 -11.45 0.37 4.87
C PHE A 80 -11.12 -1.11 4.95
N PHE A 81 -11.75 -1.80 5.89
CA PHE A 81 -11.79 -3.25 5.88
C PHE A 81 -12.90 -3.73 4.96
N ILE A 82 -12.57 -4.69 4.11
CA ILE A 82 -13.48 -5.31 3.15
C ILE A 82 -13.77 -6.72 3.64
N THR A 83 -14.99 -6.93 4.07
CA THR A 83 -15.43 -8.20 4.64
C THR A 83 -16.88 -8.48 4.31
N GLU A 84 -17.26 -9.74 4.33
CA GLU A 84 -18.65 -10.16 4.32
C GLU A 84 -19.36 -9.76 5.62
N SER A 85 -20.68 -9.88 5.65
CA SER A 85 -21.48 -9.50 6.82
C SER A 85 -21.03 -10.20 8.10
N LEU A 86 -20.80 -9.43 9.14
CA LEU A 86 -20.43 -9.96 10.46
C LEU A 86 -21.65 -10.62 11.12
N GLY A 87 -21.50 -11.87 11.56
CA GLY A 87 -22.49 -12.58 12.35
C GLY A 87 -22.72 -11.94 13.73
N ASN A 88 -23.85 -12.25 14.36
CA ASN A 88 -24.21 -11.70 15.67
C ASN A 88 -23.24 -12.12 16.79
N ASP A 89 -22.66 -13.31 16.68
CA ASP A 89 -21.66 -13.85 17.62
C ASP A 89 -20.34 -13.08 17.57
N VAL A 90 -19.93 -12.57 16.42
CA VAL A 90 -18.76 -11.69 16.29
C VAL A 90 -19.05 -10.32 16.86
N LYS A 91 -20.24 -9.76 16.54
CA LYS A 91 -20.66 -8.44 17.02
C LYS A 91 -20.83 -8.36 18.54
N SER A 92 -21.19 -9.48 19.18
CA SER A 92 -21.42 -9.51 20.64
C SER A 92 -20.13 -9.56 21.48
N LYS A 93 -19.01 -10.01 20.91
CA LYS A 93 -17.76 -10.25 21.66
C LYS A 93 -16.97 -8.98 22.00
N GLU A 94 -16.87 -8.06 21.08
CA GLU A 94 -16.18 -6.77 21.26
C GLU A 94 -16.91 -5.66 20.47
N SER A 95 -18.19 -5.43 20.80
CA SER A 95 -19.06 -4.49 20.07
C SER A 95 -18.46 -3.09 19.91
N ASN A 96 -17.89 -2.55 20.98
CA ASN A 96 -17.29 -1.22 20.98
C ASN A 96 -16.09 -1.10 20.03
N PHE A 97 -15.30 -2.16 19.90
CA PHE A 97 -14.16 -2.20 18.98
C PHE A 97 -14.63 -2.32 17.53
N ILE A 98 -15.59 -3.21 17.26
CA ILE A 98 -16.11 -3.43 15.90
C ILE A 98 -16.80 -2.18 15.37
N GLU A 99 -17.51 -1.42 16.22
CA GLU A 99 -18.13 -0.15 15.83
C GLU A 99 -17.12 0.93 15.41
N GLN A 100 -15.87 0.84 15.88
CA GLN A 100 -14.80 1.76 15.53
C GLN A 100 -14.07 1.36 14.24
N LEU A 101 -14.20 0.10 13.79
CA LEU A 101 -13.55 -0.34 12.59
C LEU A 101 -14.21 0.28 11.34
N PRO A 102 -13.43 0.91 10.45
CA PRO A 102 -13.94 1.43 9.20
C PRO A 102 -14.19 0.28 8.20
N ILE A 103 -15.30 -0.44 8.40
CA ILE A 103 -15.74 -1.48 7.47
C ILE A 103 -16.46 -0.82 6.31
N ALA A 104 -16.08 -1.15 5.08
CA ALA A 104 -16.74 -0.65 3.89
C ALA A 104 -18.21 -1.15 3.83
N PRO A 105 -19.18 -0.29 3.50
CA PRO A 105 -20.60 -0.65 3.46
C PRO A 105 -20.96 -1.42 2.17
N ILE A 106 -20.11 -2.37 1.78
CA ILE A 106 -20.30 -3.21 0.60
C ILE A 106 -21.21 -4.38 0.96
N LYS A 107 -22.23 -4.59 0.14
CA LYS A 107 -23.20 -5.68 0.31
C LYS A 107 -22.86 -6.86 -0.62
N ASN A 108 -23.40 -8.03 -0.27
CA ASN A 108 -23.34 -9.25 -1.11
C ASN A 108 -21.92 -9.75 -1.40
N ILE A 109 -20.98 -9.53 -0.48
CA ILE A 109 -19.67 -10.19 -0.54
C ILE A 109 -19.87 -11.67 -0.18
N THR A 110 -19.48 -12.56 -1.08
CA THR A 110 -19.55 -14.00 -0.88
C THR A 110 -18.45 -14.47 0.07
N THR A 111 -18.80 -15.36 0.98
CA THR A 111 -17.85 -15.90 1.97
C THR A 111 -16.92 -16.95 1.34
N GLY A 112 -15.64 -16.86 1.65
CA GLY A 112 -14.65 -17.91 1.29
C GLY A 112 -13.47 -17.39 0.48
N TYR A 113 -12.39 -18.15 0.54
CA TYR A 113 -11.14 -17.82 -0.14
C TYR A 113 -11.29 -17.81 -1.68
N ASP A 114 -12.14 -18.69 -2.21
CA ASP A 114 -12.38 -18.79 -3.65
C ASP A 114 -13.12 -17.57 -4.24
N HIS A 115 -13.60 -16.66 -3.37
CA HIS A 115 -14.33 -15.45 -3.75
C HIS A 115 -13.51 -14.16 -3.60
N LEU A 116 -12.17 -14.25 -3.49
CA LEU A 116 -11.30 -13.08 -3.37
C LEU A 116 -11.36 -12.17 -4.60
N THR A 117 -11.54 -12.71 -5.80
CA THR A 117 -11.73 -11.92 -7.03
C THR A 117 -12.95 -11.01 -6.91
N GLN A 118 -14.09 -11.54 -6.45
CA GLN A 118 -15.29 -10.76 -6.20
C GLN A 118 -15.04 -9.68 -5.14
N LYS A 119 -14.42 -10.05 -4.04
CA LYS A 119 -14.15 -9.14 -2.92
C LYS A 119 -13.27 -7.97 -3.35
N SER A 120 -12.17 -8.21 -4.05
CA SER A 120 -11.29 -7.16 -4.59
C SER A 120 -11.98 -6.30 -5.64
N THR A 121 -12.77 -6.93 -6.53
CA THR A 121 -13.56 -6.20 -7.53
C THR A 121 -14.53 -5.24 -6.87
N LEU A 122 -15.31 -5.70 -5.90
CA LEU A 122 -16.26 -4.86 -5.18
C LEU A 122 -15.55 -3.74 -4.38
N ALA A 123 -14.39 -4.03 -3.80
CA ALA A 123 -13.58 -3.02 -3.12
C ALA A 123 -13.12 -1.90 -4.07
N PHE A 124 -12.64 -2.23 -5.25
CA PHE A 124 -12.22 -1.23 -6.24
C PHE A 124 -13.41 -0.45 -6.82
N LEU A 125 -14.55 -1.10 -7.06
CA LEU A 125 -15.77 -0.40 -7.49
C LEU A 125 -16.23 0.58 -6.40
N PHE A 126 -16.27 0.16 -5.15
CA PHE A 126 -16.59 1.03 -4.01
C PHE A 126 -15.62 2.22 -3.92
N ALA A 127 -14.33 1.98 -4.09
CA ALA A 127 -13.32 3.05 -4.07
C ALA A 127 -13.52 4.05 -5.23
N TYR A 128 -13.84 3.56 -6.42
CA TYR A 128 -14.11 4.41 -7.58
C TYR A 128 -15.37 5.27 -7.36
N GLU A 129 -16.47 4.66 -6.96
CA GLU A 129 -17.76 5.33 -6.81
C GLU A 129 -17.77 6.40 -5.71
N ASN A 130 -17.01 6.19 -4.64
CA ASN A 130 -17.07 7.05 -3.46
C ASN A 130 -15.84 7.94 -3.25
N TYR A 131 -14.67 7.57 -3.79
CA TYR A 131 -13.38 8.19 -3.41
C TYR A 131 -12.46 8.51 -4.57
N PHE A 132 -12.88 8.33 -5.81
CA PHE A 132 -12.05 8.52 -7.01
C PHE A 132 -11.38 9.89 -7.06
N ASN A 133 -12.09 10.95 -6.73
CA ASN A 133 -11.60 12.32 -6.81
C ASN A 133 -10.74 12.72 -5.60
N ASP A 134 -10.82 11.98 -4.50
CA ASP A 134 -10.18 12.32 -3.25
C ASP A 134 -8.79 11.74 -3.09
N PHE A 135 -8.45 10.69 -3.85
CA PHE A 135 -7.19 9.95 -3.72
C PHE A 135 -6.46 9.79 -5.05
N ASN A 136 -5.13 9.68 -4.96
CA ASN A 136 -4.26 9.47 -6.11
C ASN A 136 -3.94 7.99 -6.31
N TRP A 137 -3.92 7.23 -5.22
CA TRP A 137 -3.46 5.84 -5.19
C TRP A 137 -4.38 4.99 -4.33
N PHE A 138 -4.63 3.76 -4.80
CA PHE A 138 -5.53 2.80 -4.19
C PHE A 138 -4.77 1.51 -3.93
N VAL A 139 -4.62 1.14 -2.66
CA VAL A 139 -3.85 -0.02 -2.21
C VAL A 139 -4.79 -1.15 -1.87
N LYS A 140 -4.60 -2.33 -2.47
CA LYS A 140 -5.19 -3.58 -1.98
C LYS A 140 -4.16 -4.26 -1.08
N ALA A 141 -4.56 -4.62 0.10
CA ALA A 141 -3.77 -5.42 1.03
C ALA A 141 -4.63 -6.51 1.66
N ASP A 142 -4.00 -7.58 2.14
CA ASP A 142 -4.66 -8.58 2.96
C ASP A 142 -4.45 -8.27 4.46
N ASP A 143 -5.25 -8.88 5.33
CA ASP A 143 -5.18 -8.63 6.77
C ASP A 143 -3.95 -9.25 7.46
N ASP A 144 -3.12 -9.98 6.73
CA ASP A 144 -1.82 -10.50 7.13
C ASP A 144 -0.63 -9.85 6.37
N THR A 145 -0.89 -8.78 5.63
CA THR A 145 0.14 -7.94 5.01
C THR A 145 0.51 -6.78 5.94
N TYR A 146 1.81 -6.47 6.04
CA TYR A 146 2.28 -5.27 6.73
C TYR A 146 2.78 -4.23 5.73
N VAL A 147 2.25 -3.01 5.78
CA VAL A 147 2.63 -1.91 4.89
C VAL A 147 3.34 -0.81 5.66
N ILE A 148 4.57 -0.47 5.24
CA ILE A 148 5.28 0.73 5.74
C ILE A 148 4.78 1.91 4.91
N VAL A 149 3.68 2.52 5.36
CA VAL A 149 2.93 3.53 4.59
C VAL A 149 3.77 4.76 4.27
N GLU A 150 4.68 5.16 5.14
CA GLU A 150 5.62 6.26 4.89
C GLU A 150 6.53 5.96 3.69
N HIS A 151 7.10 4.76 3.62
CA HIS A 151 7.93 4.34 2.48
C HIS A 151 7.11 4.22 1.20
N LEU A 152 5.89 3.68 1.29
CA LEU A 152 4.97 3.62 0.17
C LEU A 152 4.66 5.02 -0.37
N LYS A 153 4.28 5.97 0.48
CA LYS A 153 4.00 7.35 0.07
C LYS A 153 5.23 8.03 -0.53
N LYS A 154 6.42 7.79 0.01
CA LYS A 154 7.67 8.29 -0.56
C LYS A 154 7.91 7.74 -1.97
N PHE A 155 7.76 6.44 -2.18
CA PHE A 155 7.85 5.83 -3.51
C PHE A 155 6.81 6.42 -4.48
N LEU A 156 5.56 6.53 -4.05
CA LEU A 156 4.46 7.04 -4.87
C LEU A 156 4.57 8.53 -5.18
N SER A 157 5.29 9.31 -4.36
CA SER A 157 5.54 10.73 -4.64
C SER A 157 6.41 10.97 -5.88
N GLU A 158 7.17 9.98 -6.30
CA GLU A 158 7.99 9.99 -7.51
C GLU A 158 7.24 9.45 -8.74
N GLN A 159 5.96 9.02 -8.57
CA GLN A 159 5.15 8.41 -9.61
C GLN A 159 4.02 9.33 -10.08
N ASN A 160 3.54 9.09 -11.31
CA ASN A 160 2.42 9.84 -11.87
C ASN A 160 1.11 9.04 -11.76
N SER A 161 0.20 9.45 -10.89
CA SER A 161 -1.09 8.78 -10.71
C SER A 161 -2.07 8.94 -11.87
N SER A 162 -1.76 9.79 -12.85
CA SER A 162 -2.53 9.95 -14.10
C SER A 162 -2.10 8.95 -15.19
N GLU A 163 -1.03 8.19 -14.96
CA GLU A 163 -0.62 7.10 -15.84
C GLU A 163 -1.35 5.80 -15.49
N PRO A 164 -1.69 4.96 -16.50
CA PRO A 164 -2.36 3.68 -16.28
C PRO A 164 -1.36 2.60 -15.81
N VAL A 165 -0.94 2.71 -14.57
CA VAL A 165 0.14 1.89 -13.99
C VAL A 165 -0.28 1.30 -12.64
N THR A 166 0.23 0.10 -12.34
CA THR A 166 0.10 -0.55 -11.04
C THR A 166 1.48 -0.86 -10.47
N PHE A 167 1.61 -0.96 -9.15
CA PHE A 167 2.85 -1.26 -8.45
C PHE A 167 2.64 -2.40 -7.45
N GLY A 168 3.64 -3.26 -7.30
CA GLY A 168 3.62 -4.43 -6.43
C GLY A 168 4.78 -5.35 -6.74
N TYR A 169 4.83 -6.54 -6.15
CA TYR A 169 5.80 -7.57 -6.49
C TYR A 169 5.40 -8.26 -7.79
N ASN A 170 6.18 -8.09 -8.86
CA ASN A 170 5.77 -8.52 -10.19
C ASN A 170 6.17 -9.98 -10.50
N PHE A 171 5.16 -10.78 -10.89
CA PHE A 171 5.31 -12.10 -11.46
C PHE A 171 5.18 -12.04 -13.00
N LYS A 172 6.11 -12.68 -13.71
CA LYS A 172 6.19 -12.66 -15.19
C LYS A 172 5.40 -13.75 -15.90
N VAL A 173 4.72 -14.62 -15.13
CA VAL A 173 3.97 -15.78 -15.62
C VAL A 173 2.47 -15.47 -15.75
N HIS A 174 1.69 -16.32 -16.37
CA HIS A 174 0.21 -16.36 -16.45
C HIS A 174 -0.48 -15.17 -17.12
N VAL A 175 0.03 -13.94 -16.98
CA VAL A 175 -0.58 -12.72 -17.54
C VAL A 175 0.42 -12.04 -18.46
N PRO A 176 0.01 -11.59 -19.66
CA PRO A 176 0.89 -10.83 -20.55
C PRO A 176 1.50 -9.61 -19.87
N LYS A 177 2.82 -9.49 -19.89
CA LYS A 177 3.62 -8.46 -19.19
C LYS A 177 3.54 -8.53 -17.66
N GLY A 178 3.13 -9.67 -17.10
CA GLY A 178 3.16 -9.93 -15.67
C GLY A 178 1.93 -9.44 -14.88
N TYR A 179 1.93 -9.71 -13.59
CA TYR A 179 0.92 -9.30 -12.60
C TYR A 179 1.56 -9.19 -11.23
N HIS A 180 0.88 -8.52 -10.31
CA HIS A 180 1.40 -8.37 -8.94
C HIS A 180 0.88 -9.47 -8.03
N SER A 181 1.75 -9.98 -7.15
CA SER A 181 1.36 -10.90 -6.10
C SER A 181 0.31 -10.29 -5.17
N GLY A 182 -0.83 -10.93 -5.00
CA GLY A 182 -1.90 -10.50 -4.11
C GLY A 182 -1.46 -10.39 -2.65
N GLY A 183 -0.69 -11.38 -2.17
CA GLY A 183 -0.18 -11.43 -0.79
C GLY A 183 0.89 -10.38 -0.48
N ALA A 184 1.59 -9.86 -1.49
CA ALA A 184 2.56 -8.76 -1.31
C ALA A 184 1.90 -7.38 -1.19
N SER A 185 0.59 -7.28 -1.32
CA SER A 185 -0.11 -6.03 -1.61
C SER A 185 0.20 -5.48 -3.01
N TYR A 186 -0.71 -4.68 -3.56
CA TYR A 186 -0.45 -3.94 -4.80
C TYR A 186 -1.25 -2.63 -4.84
N VAL A 187 -0.79 -1.73 -5.70
CA VAL A 187 -1.29 -0.36 -5.78
C VAL A 187 -1.79 -0.07 -7.19
N LEU A 188 -2.98 0.50 -7.29
CA LEU A 188 -3.52 1.07 -8.53
C LEU A 188 -3.34 2.59 -8.51
N SER A 189 -2.88 3.16 -9.63
CA SER A 189 -3.01 4.60 -9.85
C SER A 189 -4.48 5.00 -10.00
N ARG A 190 -4.77 6.29 -9.84
CA ARG A 190 -6.12 6.80 -10.10
C ARG A 190 -6.60 6.49 -11.52
N GLU A 191 -5.73 6.62 -12.50
CA GLU A 191 -6.05 6.28 -13.89
C GLU A 191 -6.28 4.76 -14.06
N SER A 192 -5.52 3.92 -13.36
CA SER A 192 -5.74 2.46 -13.38
C SER A 192 -7.08 2.08 -12.76
N LEU A 193 -7.47 2.71 -11.66
CA LEU A 193 -8.79 2.48 -11.06
C LEU A 193 -9.92 2.91 -12.00
N ARG A 194 -9.80 4.04 -12.69
CA ARG A 194 -10.75 4.49 -13.69
C ARG A 194 -10.92 3.46 -14.81
N ARG A 195 -9.81 2.99 -15.35
CA ARG A 195 -9.82 1.96 -16.41
C ARG A 195 -10.35 0.62 -15.94
N PHE A 196 -10.07 0.25 -14.68
CA PHE A 196 -10.65 -0.94 -14.08
C PHE A 196 -12.19 -0.84 -14.00
N TYR A 197 -12.71 0.30 -13.54
CA TYR A 197 -14.14 0.55 -13.52
C TYR A 197 -14.76 0.42 -14.92
N GLU A 198 -14.16 1.05 -15.93
CA GLU A 198 -14.62 0.95 -17.33
C GLU A 198 -14.59 -0.50 -17.84
N ALA A 199 -13.53 -1.26 -17.51
CA ALA A 199 -13.45 -2.66 -17.89
C ALA A 199 -14.58 -3.48 -17.25
N GLN A 200 -14.94 -3.19 -16.02
CA GLN A 200 -16.04 -3.86 -15.32
C GLN A 200 -17.42 -3.54 -15.90
N GLN A 201 -17.60 -2.38 -16.53
CA GLN A 201 -18.84 -1.98 -17.23
C GLN A 201 -18.90 -2.47 -18.68
N ASP A 202 -17.78 -2.86 -19.26
CA ASP A 202 -17.69 -3.28 -20.66
C ASP A 202 -17.78 -4.82 -20.77
N PRO A 203 -18.89 -5.37 -21.32
CA PRO A 203 -19.04 -6.82 -21.47
C PRO A 203 -17.96 -7.46 -22.35
N THR A 204 -17.33 -6.69 -23.25
CA THR A 204 -16.28 -7.19 -24.15
C THR A 204 -14.95 -7.40 -23.45
N SER A 205 -14.77 -6.80 -22.28
CA SER A 205 -13.57 -6.96 -21.45
C SER A 205 -13.46 -8.36 -20.82
N ASN A 206 -14.53 -9.14 -20.75
CA ASN A 206 -14.56 -10.47 -20.16
C ASN A 206 -13.92 -10.55 -18.75
N CYS A 207 -14.02 -9.47 -17.96
CA CYS A 207 -13.51 -9.45 -16.60
C CYS A 207 -14.24 -10.52 -15.76
N ARG A 208 -13.48 -11.43 -15.16
CA ARG A 208 -14.04 -12.42 -14.25
C ARG A 208 -14.62 -11.72 -13.01
N LYS A 209 -15.86 -12.04 -12.68
CA LYS A 209 -16.57 -11.41 -11.55
C LYS A 209 -16.30 -12.10 -10.22
N ASP A 210 -15.99 -13.41 -10.26
CA ASP A 210 -15.79 -14.25 -9.08
C ASP A 210 -14.97 -15.51 -9.41
N GLY A 211 -14.32 -16.09 -8.40
CA GLY A 211 -13.47 -17.28 -8.55
C GLY A 211 -12.14 -16.98 -9.27
N GLY A 212 -11.34 -18.02 -9.50
CA GLY A 212 -9.99 -17.90 -10.05
C GLY A 212 -8.98 -17.41 -9.00
N SER A 213 -7.78 -17.09 -9.46
CA SER A 213 -6.75 -16.45 -8.62
C SER A 213 -6.92 -14.93 -8.70
N GLU A 214 -7.21 -14.30 -7.58
CA GLU A 214 -7.61 -12.89 -7.47
C GLU A 214 -6.65 -11.96 -8.22
N ASP A 215 -5.37 -12.08 -7.97
CA ASP A 215 -4.32 -11.23 -8.54
C ASP A 215 -4.17 -11.40 -10.06
N ILE A 216 -4.33 -12.62 -10.57
CA ILE A 216 -4.35 -12.95 -12.00
C ILE A 216 -5.60 -12.34 -12.66
N GLU A 217 -6.78 -12.51 -12.06
CA GLU A 217 -8.04 -12.07 -12.66
C GLU A 217 -8.17 -10.53 -12.67
N ILE A 218 -7.74 -9.87 -11.61
CA ILE A 218 -7.66 -8.39 -11.57
C ILE A 218 -6.67 -7.89 -12.64
N ALA A 219 -5.50 -8.52 -12.75
CA ALA A 219 -4.52 -8.13 -13.77
C ALA A 219 -5.04 -8.36 -15.18
N ASN A 220 -5.69 -9.50 -15.48
CA ASN A 220 -6.28 -9.76 -16.79
C ASN A 220 -7.34 -8.70 -17.14
N CYS A 221 -8.20 -8.35 -16.20
CA CYS A 221 -9.19 -7.30 -16.39
C CYS A 221 -8.52 -5.93 -16.72
N LEU A 222 -7.51 -5.54 -15.97
CA LEU A 222 -6.73 -4.32 -16.20
C LEU A 222 -6.04 -4.31 -17.58
N ARG A 223 -5.55 -5.47 -18.07
CA ARG A 223 -4.92 -5.60 -19.40
C ARG A 223 -5.86 -5.25 -20.54
N THR A 224 -7.16 -5.52 -20.40
CA THR A 224 -8.15 -5.19 -21.43
C THR A 224 -8.24 -3.69 -21.72
N LYS A 225 -7.84 -2.87 -20.76
CA LYS A 225 -7.82 -1.40 -20.86
C LYS A 225 -6.41 -0.81 -20.88
N GLY A 226 -5.39 -1.62 -21.18
CA GLY A 226 -4.00 -1.16 -21.35
C GLY A 226 -3.34 -0.67 -20.06
N VAL A 227 -3.69 -1.25 -18.91
CA VAL A 227 -3.00 -1.00 -17.65
C VAL A 227 -1.94 -2.08 -17.43
N TYR A 228 -0.73 -1.70 -17.09
CA TYR A 228 0.42 -2.59 -16.96
C TYR A 228 1.15 -2.41 -15.63
N PRO A 229 1.90 -3.43 -15.17
CA PRO A 229 2.78 -3.29 -14.02
C PRO A 229 3.89 -2.27 -14.28
N GLY A 230 4.10 -1.37 -13.34
CA GLY A 230 5.28 -0.54 -13.23
C GLY A 230 6.38 -1.24 -12.42
N LYS A 231 7.58 -0.66 -12.46
CA LYS A 231 8.71 -1.15 -11.65
C LYS A 231 8.61 -0.65 -10.22
N SER A 232 8.65 -1.58 -9.28
CA SER A 232 8.59 -1.32 -7.83
C SER A 232 9.95 -1.57 -7.17
N LEU A 233 11.00 -0.95 -7.74
CA LEU A 233 12.39 -1.17 -7.33
C LEU A 233 12.96 0.08 -6.65
N ASP A 234 13.87 -0.13 -5.71
CA ASP A 234 14.69 0.93 -5.16
C ASP A 234 15.87 1.30 -6.09
N LYS A 235 16.71 2.25 -5.67
CA LYS A 235 17.87 2.71 -6.45
C LYS A 235 18.95 1.64 -6.64
N GLN A 236 18.90 0.56 -5.86
CA GLN A 236 19.78 -0.61 -5.96
C GLN A 236 19.14 -1.77 -6.72
N ASN A 237 18.00 -1.54 -7.41
CA ASN A 237 17.21 -2.55 -8.10
C ASN A 237 16.68 -3.67 -7.18
N ARG A 238 16.40 -3.38 -5.90
CA ARG A 238 15.78 -4.32 -4.97
C ARG A 238 14.28 -4.06 -4.92
N GLU A 239 13.50 -5.13 -4.79
CA GLU A 239 12.04 -5.06 -4.68
C GLU A 239 11.62 -4.29 -3.42
N LEU A 240 10.59 -3.45 -3.58
CA LEU A 240 9.95 -2.71 -2.48
C LEU A 240 8.74 -3.44 -1.91
N PHE A 241 8.24 -4.45 -2.60
CA PHE A 241 7.15 -5.33 -2.19
C PHE A 241 7.66 -6.76 -2.04
N HIS A 242 7.13 -7.51 -1.08
CA HIS A 242 7.64 -8.83 -0.72
C HIS A 242 6.50 -9.84 -0.56
N PRO A 243 6.48 -10.95 -1.34
CA PRO A 243 5.35 -11.88 -1.36
C PRO A 243 5.38 -12.95 -0.26
N LEU A 244 6.44 -13.00 0.53
CA LEU A 244 6.65 -13.99 1.59
C LEU A 244 6.73 -13.32 2.95
N PRO A 245 6.61 -14.08 4.06
CA PRO A 245 6.84 -13.57 5.41
C PRO A 245 8.21 -12.91 5.56
N PHE A 246 8.27 -11.83 6.33
CA PHE A 246 9.51 -11.10 6.58
C PHE A 246 10.67 -12.02 7.05
N VAL A 247 10.37 -13.02 7.87
CA VAL A 247 11.37 -13.96 8.38
C VAL A 247 12.05 -14.76 7.26
N ASP A 248 11.32 -15.11 6.20
CA ASP A 248 11.87 -15.86 5.07
C ASP A 248 12.77 -14.96 4.22
N HIS A 249 12.36 -13.71 3.98
CA HIS A 249 13.21 -12.71 3.35
C HIS A 249 14.48 -12.44 4.15
N PHE A 250 14.36 -12.30 5.48
CA PHE A 250 15.50 -12.04 6.35
C PHE A 250 16.49 -13.21 6.40
N ARG A 251 16.00 -14.46 6.33
CA ARG A 251 16.84 -15.67 6.34
C ARG A 251 17.37 -16.05 4.95
N GLY A 252 16.86 -15.42 3.89
CA GLY A 252 17.20 -15.76 2.52
C GLY A 252 16.65 -17.12 2.06
N PHE A 253 15.59 -17.62 2.71
CA PHE A 253 14.92 -18.86 2.32
C PHE A 253 13.79 -18.58 1.35
N PHE A 254 14.03 -18.90 0.08
CA PHE A 254 13.05 -18.69 -0.96
C PHE A 254 12.66 -20.02 -1.61
N PRO A 255 11.35 -20.28 -1.82
CA PRO A 255 10.93 -21.46 -2.53
C PRO A 255 11.34 -21.38 -4.02
N ASP A 256 11.66 -22.52 -4.62
CA ASP A 256 12.16 -22.61 -6.02
C ASP A 256 11.23 -21.96 -7.03
N TRP A 257 9.90 -22.05 -6.81
CA TRP A 257 8.93 -21.44 -7.70
C TRP A 257 9.07 -19.91 -7.77
N LEU A 258 9.53 -19.26 -6.69
CA LEU A 258 9.67 -17.80 -6.67
C LEU A 258 10.67 -17.32 -7.72
N ALA A 259 11.78 -18.01 -7.88
CA ALA A 259 12.78 -17.67 -8.91
C ALA A 259 12.20 -17.81 -10.34
N THR A 260 11.28 -18.76 -10.54
CA THR A 260 10.62 -18.98 -11.83
C THR A 260 9.56 -17.91 -12.11
N TYR A 261 8.78 -17.53 -11.09
CA TYR A 261 7.64 -16.62 -11.23
C TYR A 261 8.05 -15.15 -11.21
N ALA A 262 8.99 -14.78 -10.35
CA ALA A 262 9.40 -13.39 -10.14
C ALA A 262 10.04 -12.80 -11.41
N GLU A 263 9.69 -11.57 -11.73
CA GLU A 263 10.41 -10.80 -12.75
C GLU A 263 11.81 -10.44 -12.25
N ASN A 264 11.94 -10.05 -11.00
CA ASN A 264 13.19 -9.77 -10.31
C ASN A 264 13.31 -10.67 -9.07
N PRO A 265 13.82 -11.91 -9.21
CA PRO A 265 13.89 -12.86 -8.11
C PRO A 265 14.86 -12.36 -7.03
N PRO A 266 14.53 -12.61 -5.74
CA PRO A 266 15.44 -12.29 -4.65
C PRO A 266 16.74 -13.10 -4.80
N GLN A 267 17.87 -12.45 -4.55
CA GLN A 267 19.16 -13.13 -4.54
C GLN A 267 19.34 -13.81 -3.18
N SER A 268 19.63 -15.10 -3.19
CA SER A 268 20.06 -15.80 -1.96
C SER A 268 21.38 -15.18 -1.50
N VAL A 269 21.43 -14.79 -0.25
CA VAL A 269 22.70 -14.41 0.39
C VAL A 269 23.46 -15.71 0.63
N ASN A 270 24.45 -16.03 -0.23
CA ASN A 270 25.38 -17.13 -0.02
C ASN A 270 26.33 -16.80 1.15
#